data_e22b844599dc90ca8c553f99a8136cea
#
_entry.id   e22b844599dc90ca8c553f99a8136cea
#
_cell.length_a   1.000
_cell.length_b   1.000
_cell.length_c   1.000
_cell.angle_alpha   90.00
_cell.angle_beta   90.00
_cell.angle_gamma   90.00
#
_symmetry.space_group_name_H-M   'P 1'
#
loop_
_entity.id
_entity.type
_entity.pdbx_description
1 polymer ?
#
loop_
_entity_poly.entity_id
_entity_poly.type
_entity_poly.pdbx_seq_one_letter_code
_entity_poly.pdbx_strand_id
1 'polypeptide(L)'
;LCCGTQVRALSLRAMRLVERTPEVDLDRLLQGFVPPPRFLGATFQTYRPDPRYPSQALAKERLRRWVHDRPRGFLRPRLPRPQGIYLDGGFGVGKTHLLVAAYLEAPSPKAFLTFEELTYALGLLGLREGARRFSGLRYLFLDEFELDDPGNAQMVTHFLALTMDRGLRVATTSNTPPGALG
;
A
#
# COMPACT_ATOMS: atom_id res chain seq x y z
N LEU A 1 -52.92 46.10 28.45
CA LEU A 1 -51.68 46.20 27.64
C LEU A 1 -51.00 44.84 27.64
N CYS A 2 -51.36 43.97 26.68
CA CYS A 2 -50.73 42.70 26.46
C CYS A 2 -49.62 42.86 25.42
N CYS A 3 -48.36 42.67 25.84
CA CYS A 3 -47.22 42.62 24.95
C CYS A 3 -47.07 41.20 24.45
N GLY A 4 -47.49 40.93 23.20
CA GLY A 4 -47.34 39.66 22.55
C GLY A 4 -45.92 39.54 21.96
N THR A 5 -45.08 38.76 22.60
CA THR A 5 -43.76 38.39 22.06
C THR A 5 -43.93 37.30 21.01
N GLN A 6 -43.87 37.69 19.72
CA GLN A 6 -43.82 36.71 18.63
C GLN A 6 -42.48 36.02 18.62
N VAL A 7 -42.46 34.74 19.03
CA VAL A 7 -41.31 33.86 18.85
C VAL A 7 -41.26 33.47 17.37
N ARG A 8 -40.33 34.00 16.60
CA ARG A 8 -40.02 33.55 15.25
C ARG A 8 -39.42 32.14 15.35
N ALA A 9 -40.16 31.17 14.89
CA ALA A 9 -39.63 29.82 14.69
C ALA A 9 -38.51 29.87 13.62
N LEU A 10 -37.25 29.68 14.03
CA LEU A 10 -36.14 29.42 13.13
C LEU A 10 -36.35 28.05 12.51
N SER A 11 -36.70 27.99 11.24
CA SER A 11 -36.71 26.76 10.46
C SER A 11 -35.25 26.29 10.27
N LEU A 12 -34.81 25.42 11.14
CA LEU A 12 -33.58 24.68 10.97
C LEU A 12 -33.80 23.64 9.85
N ARG A 13 -33.35 23.95 8.65
CA ARG A 13 -33.25 22.97 7.58
C ARG A 13 -32.17 21.95 7.99
N ALA A 14 -32.59 20.82 8.52
CA ALA A 14 -31.67 19.70 8.80
C ALA A 14 -31.09 19.22 7.46
N MET A 15 -29.84 19.56 7.18
CA MET A 15 -29.11 19.00 6.06
C MET A 15 -28.70 17.57 6.48
N ARG A 16 -29.32 16.58 5.83
CA ARG A 16 -28.89 15.19 5.98
C ARG A 16 -27.51 15.03 5.30
N LEU A 17 -26.47 14.91 6.11
CA LEU A 17 -25.11 14.62 5.64
C LEU A 17 -25.01 13.25 4.93
N VAL A 18 -26.01 12.38 5.12
CA VAL A 18 -26.09 11.03 4.57
C VAL A 18 -26.38 11.02 3.04
N GLU A 19 -26.83 12.14 2.46
CA GLU A 19 -27.19 12.20 1.02
C GLU A 19 -26.00 12.58 0.11
N ARG A 20 -24.84 12.89 0.67
CA ARG A 20 -23.61 13.11 -0.10
C ARG A 20 -22.80 11.83 -0.12
N THR A 21 -23.01 11.00 -1.12
CA THR A 21 -21.99 10.02 -1.52
C THR A 21 -20.90 10.82 -2.22
N PRO A 22 -19.71 11.01 -1.61
CA PRO A 22 -18.63 11.68 -2.31
C PRO A 22 -18.29 10.82 -3.53
N GLU A 23 -18.38 11.40 -4.73
CA GLU A 23 -17.80 10.78 -5.91
C GLU A 23 -16.28 10.76 -5.69
N VAL A 24 -15.78 9.59 -5.31
CA VAL A 24 -14.34 9.38 -5.19
C VAL A 24 -13.79 9.25 -6.59
N ASP A 25 -13.07 10.28 -7.05
CA ASP A 25 -12.29 10.19 -8.28
C ASP A 25 -11.14 9.19 -8.06
N LEU A 26 -11.38 7.96 -8.49
CA LEU A 26 -10.51 6.81 -8.27
C LEU A 26 -9.19 6.95 -9.03
N ASP A 27 -9.19 7.57 -10.18
CA ASP A 27 -7.97 7.78 -10.96
C ASP A 27 -7.08 8.80 -10.26
N ARG A 28 -7.68 9.82 -9.66
CA ARG A 28 -6.96 10.78 -8.81
C ARG A 28 -6.45 10.14 -7.51
N LEU A 29 -7.23 9.25 -6.91
CA LEU A 29 -6.80 8.48 -5.73
C LEU A 29 -5.56 7.64 -6.07
N LEU A 30 -5.59 6.88 -7.16
CA LEU A 30 -4.47 6.04 -7.59
C LEU A 30 -3.22 6.86 -7.96
N GLN A 31 -3.38 8.06 -8.53
CA GLN A 31 -2.26 8.97 -8.79
C GLN A 31 -1.61 9.51 -7.52
N GLY A 32 -2.35 9.58 -6.42
CA GLY A 32 -1.87 9.97 -5.09
C GLY A 32 -1.01 8.91 -4.40
N PHE A 33 -1.03 7.67 -4.86
CA PHE A 33 -0.31 6.55 -4.24
C PHE A 33 1.16 6.51 -4.66
N VAL A 34 1.91 7.48 -4.15
CA VAL A 34 3.35 7.69 -4.40
C VAL A 34 4.11 7.81 -3.07
N PRO A 35 5.42 7.51 -3.04
CA PRO A 35 6.21 7.64 -1.82
C PRO A 35 6.19 9.06 -1.26
N PRO A 36 6.28 9.22 0.08
CA PRO A 36 6.39 10.52 0.70
C PRO A 36 7.58 11.31 0.14
N PRO A 37 7.46 12.64 -0.10
CA PRO A 37 8.49 13.47 -0.73
C PRO A 37 9.88 13.37 -0.08
N ARG A 38 9.94 13.18 1.25
CA ARG A 38 11.19 13.01 2.00
C ARG A 38 12.04 11.81 1.56
N PHE A 39 11.44 10.83 0.88
CA PHE A 39 12.11 9.62 0.41
C PHE A 39 12.40 9.60 -1.09
N LEU A 40 12.05 10.64 -1.85
CA LEU A 40 12.27 10.65 -3.31
C LEU A 40 13.75 10.55 -3.72
N GLY A 41 14.69 10.84 -2.81
CA GLY A 41 16.12 10.62 -2.99
C GLY A 41 16.62 9.25 -2.54
N ALA A 42 15.75 8.36 -2.05
CA ALA A 42 16.14 7.03 -1.61
C ALA A 42 16.47 6.13 -2.81
N THR A 43 17.67 5.58 -2.82
CA THR A 43 18.14 4.64 -3.84
C THR A 43 18.77 3.42 -3.19
N PHE A 44 18.95 2.33 -3.92
CA PHE A 44 19.74 1.21 -3.41
C PHE A 44 21.18 1.61 -3.13
N GLN A 45 21.74 2.60 -3.84
CA GLN A 45 23.11 3.11 -3.65
C GLN A 45 23.24 3.92 -2.36
N THR A 46 22.23 4.73 -2.03
CA THR A 46 22.24 5.55 -0.80
C THR A 46 21.93 4.76 0.46
N TYR A 47 21.35 3.56 0.34
CA TYR A 47 21.18 2.66 1.48
C TYR A 47 22.50 2.06 1.94
N ARG A 48 22.86 2.30 3.18
CA ARG A 48 24.11 1.83 3.81
C ARG A 48 23.77 0.73 4.83
N PRO A 49 23.94 -0.55 4.49
CA PRO A 49 23.77 -1.64 5.44
C PRO A 49 24.77 -1.49 6.61
N ASP A 50 24.32 -1.76 7.82
CA ASP A 50 25.23 -1.88 8.98
C ASP A 50 25.98 -3.22 8.89
N PRO A 51 27.33 -3.23 8.89
CA PRO A 51 28.12 -4.45 8.81
C PRO A 51 27.85 -5.47 9.94
N ARG A 52 27.34 -5.00 11.07
CA ARG A 52 26.96 -5.87 12.20
C ARG A 52 25.72 -6.70 11.91
N TYR A 53 24.93 -6.30 10.91
CA TYR A 53 23.68 -6.96 10.53
C TYR A 53 23.70 -7.39 9.05
N PRO A 54 24.33 -8.53 8.70
CA PRO A 54 24.44 -9.00 7.32
C PRO A 54 23.09 -9.16 6.60
N SER A 55 22.00 -9.37 7.39
CA SER A 55 20.62 -9.43 6.87
C SER A 55 20.20 -8.17 6.10
N GLN A 56 20.71 -7.00 6.47
CA GLN A 56 20.39 -5.74 5.78
C GLN A 56 20.97 -5.72 4.35
N ALA A 57 22.21 -6.16 4.18
CA ALA A 57 22.83 -6.26 2.86
C ALA A 57 22.11 -7.31 2.00
N LEU A 58 21.71 -8.45 2.60
CA LEU A 58 20.96 -9.49 1.94
C LEU A 58 19.56 -9.02 1.51
N ALA A 59 18.83 -8.28 2.37
CA ALA A 59 17.54 -7.71 2.06
C ALA A 59 17.62 -6.73 0.88
N LYS A 60 18.61 -5.82 0.89
CA LYS A 60 18.91 -4.90 -0.21
C LYS A 60 19.08 -5.65 -1.53
N GLU A 61 19.94 -6.67 -1.55
CA GLU A 61 20.26 -7.41 -2.76
C GLU A 61 19.06 -8.23 -3.26
N ARG A 62 18.32 -8.90 -2.37
CA ARG A 62 17.13 -9.67 -2.72
C ARG A 62 16.04 -8.78 -3.31
N LEU A 63 15.77 -7.63 -2.69
CA LEU A 63 14.75 -6.69 -3.17
C LEU A 63 15.15 -6.10 -4.53
N ARG A 64 16.41 -5.72 -4.70
CA ARG A 64 16.94 -5.23 -5.97
C ARG A 64 16.80 -6.28 -7.08
N ARG A 65 17.19 -7.52 -6.84
CA ARG A 65 17.00 -8.62 -7.82
C ARG A 65 15.53 -8.81 -8.16
N TRP A 66 14.66 -8.81 -7.15
CA TRP A 66 13.24 -9.00 -7.35
C TRP A 66 12.63 -7.93 -8.26
N VAL A 67 13.00 -6.66 -8.10
CA VAL A 67 12.53 -5.58 -8.99
C VAL A 67 13.03 -5.76 -10.42
N HIS A 68 14.30 -6.13 -10.59
CA HIS A 68 14.95 -6.24 -11.92
C HIS A 68 14.76 -7.60 -12.58
N ASP A 69 14.16 -8.56 -11.91
CA ASP A 69 13.92 -9.88 -12.48
C ASP A 69 12.89 -9.81 -13.61
N ARG A 70 13.41 -9.66 -14.83
CA ARG A 70 12.60 -9.63 -16.06
C ARG A 70 12.34 -11.05 -16.56
N PRO A 71 11.20 -11.30 -17.23
CA PRO A 71 11.00 -12.53 -17.98
C PRO A 71 12.11 -12.63 -19.03
N ARG A 72 13.07 -13.51 -18.82
CA ARG A 72 14.03 -13.91 -19.85
C ARG A 72 13.32 -14.85 -20.79
N GLY A 73 13.38 -14.55 -22.10
CA GLY A 73 12.76 -15.19 -23.25
C GLY A 73 12.28 -16.65 -23.16
N PHE A 74 11.53 -17.08 -24.12
CA PHE A 74 10.76 -18.33 -24.25
C PHE A 74 11.53 -19.64 -23.97
N LEU A 75 12.84 -19.64 -23.82
CA LEU A 75 13.71 -20.82 -23.85
C LEU A 75 14.28 -21.24 -22.49
N ARG A 76 13.93 -20.61 -21.37
CA ARG A 76 14.39 -21.07 -20.05
C ARG A 76 13.24 -21.53 -19.17
N PRO A 77 13.42 -22.66 -18.41
CA PRO A 77 12.42 -23.11 -17.44
C PRO A 77 12.04 -21.95 -16.51
N ARG A 78 10.76 -21.69 -16.37
CA ARG A 78 10.24 -20.70 -15.41
C ARG A 78 10.43 -21.26 -14.02
N LEU A 79 11.52 -20.92 -13.36
CA LEU A 79 11.58 -21.04 -11.91
C LEU A 79 10.43 -20.22 -11.32
N PRO A 80 9.69 -20.76 -10.35
CA PRO A 80 8.64 -20.00 -9.67
C PRO A 80 9.26 -18.73 -9.09
N ARG A 81 8.75 -17.58 -9.51
CA ARG A 81 9.22 -16.28 -9.06
C ARG A 81 8.43 -15.90 -7.82
N PRO A 82 9.10 -15.45 -6.76
CA PRO A 82 8.36 -14.92 -5.63
C PRO A 82 7.54 -13.72 -6.10
N GLN A 83 6.22 -13.84 -5.95
CA GLN A 83 5.30 -12.75 -6.27
C GLN A 83 5.34 -11.67 -5.20
N GLY A 84 5.74 -12.02 -3.96
CA GLY A 84 5.84 -11.12 -2.84
C GLY A 84 7.21 -11.09 -2.19
N ILE A 85 7.57 -9.94 -1.61
CA ILE A 85 8.67 -9.75 -0.67
C ILE A 85 8.14 -9.07 0.57
N TYR A 86 8.48 -9.64 1.73
CA TYR A 86 8.20 -9.10 3.03
C TYR A 86 9.52 -8.69 3.70
N LEU A 87 9.64 -7.41 4.08
CA LEU A 87 10.78 -6.84 4.77
C LEU A 87 10.39 -6.56 6.22
N ASP A 88 10.82 -7.42 7.13
CA ASP A 88 10.64 -7.21 8.56
C ASP A 88 11.92 -6.68 9.23
N GLY A 89 11.74 -6.14 10.41
CA GLY A 89 12.86 -5.65 11.24
C GLY A 89 12.46 -4.48 12.11
N GLY A 90 13.31 -4.17 13.10
CA GLY A 90 13.07 -3.08 14.05
C GLY A 90 12.99 -1.70 13.41
N PHE A 91 12.69 -0.71 14.24
CA PHE A 91 12.62 0.69 13.81
C PHE A 91 13.99 1.21 13.36
N GLY A 92 13.99 2.12 12.39
CA GLY A 92 15.19 2.84 11.96
C GLY A 92 16.17 2.04 11.08
N VAL A 93 15.92 0.77 10.79
CA VAL A 93 16.82 -0.06 9.94
C VAL A 93 16.74 0.26 8.44
N GLY A 94 15.85 1.17 8.03
CA GLY A 94 15.76 1.67 6.66
C GLY A 94 14.86 0.83 5.74
N LYS A 95 13.85 0.13 6.29
CA LYS A 95 12.87 -0.64 5.48
C LYS A 95 12.16 0.24 4.44
N THR A 96 11.57 1.35 4.87
CA THR A 96 10.91 2.32 3.98
C THR A 96 11.87 2.85 2.92
N HIS A 97 13.15 3.14 3.26
CA HIS A 97 14.16 3.55 2.30
C HIS A 97 14.33 2.50 1.19
N LEU A 98 14.50 1.24 1.57
CA LEU A 98 14.63 0.14 0.60
C LEU A 98 13.36 -0.05 -0.25
N LEU A 99 12.18 0.06 0.38
CA LEU A 99 10.90 -0.06 -0.32
C LEU A 99 10.73 1.04 -1.37
N VAL A 100 11.07 2.30 -1.01
CA VAL A 100 11.02 3.43 -1.95
C VAL A 100 12.07 3.29 -3.05
N ALA A 101 13.30 2.87 -2.73
CA ALA A 101 14.31 2.58 -3.75
C ALA A 101 13.81 1.55 -4.77
N ALA A 102 13.15 0.50 -4.30
CA ALA A 102 12.53 -0.52 -5.16
C ALA A 102 11.39 0.07 -6.00
N TYR A 103 10.53 0.90 -5.40
CA TYR A 103 9.47 1.58 -6.14
C TYR A 103 10.03 2.45 -7.25
N LEU A 104 11.05 3.26 -6.98
CA LEU A 104 11.64 4.17 -7.97
C LEU A 104 12.21 3.42 -9.17
N GLU A 105 12.85 2.25 -8.95
CA GLU A 105 13.45 1.43 -10.01
C GLU A 105 12.44 0.45 -10.68
N ALA A 106 11.27 0.20 -10.07
CA ALA A 106 10.26 -0.69 -10.63
C ALA A 106 9.59 -0.08 -11.87
N PRO A 107 9.30 -0.88 -12.92
CA PRO A 107 8.56 -0.41 -14.08
C PRO A 107 7.10 -0.16 -13.75
N SER A 108 6.50 0.84 -14.42
CA SER A 108 5.05 1.12 -14.34
C SER A 108 4.21 0.05 -15.06
N PRO A 109 2.92 -0.08 -14.74
CA PRO A 109 2.17 0.65 -13.73
C PRO A 109 2.45 0.12 -12.32
N LYS A 110 2.60 1.03 -11.37
CA LYS A 110 2.96 0.74 -9.98
C LYS A 110 2.30 1.73 -9.01
N ALA A 111 2.11 1.31 -7.76
CA ALA A 111 1.64 2.18 -6.68
C ALA A 111 2.46 1.98 -5.40
N PHE A 112 2.51 3.01 -4.58
CA PHE A 112 3.10 2.99 -3.24
C PHE A 112 2.06 3.51 -2.24
N LEU A 113 1.75 2.72 -1.22
CA LEU A 113 0.78 3.05 -0.17
C LEU A 113 1.30 2.62 1.18
N THR A 114 0.76 3.23 2.23
CA THR A 114 0.76 2.62 3.56
C THR A 114 -0.35 1.56 3.66
N PHE A 115 -0.24 0.70 4.67
CA PHE A 115 -1.32 -0.26 4.97
C PHE A 115 -2.65 0.45 5.27
N GLU A 116 -2.61 1.57 6.00
CA GLU A 116 -3.79 2.37 6.30
C GLU A 116 -4.45 2.96 5.04
N GLU A 117 -3.64 3.49 4.11
CA GLU A 117 -4.15 4.02 2.84
C GLU A 117 -4.81 2.92 2.00
N LEU A 118 -4.24 1.71 1.99
CA LEU A 118 -4.83 0.57 1.31
C LEU A 118 -6.18 0.17 1.94
N THR A 119 -6.23 0.02 3.26
CA THR A 119 -7.46 -0.36 3.97
C THR A 119 -8.55 0.69 3.80
N TYR A 120 -8.19 1.97 3.84
CA TYR A 120 -9.10 3.08 3.56
C TYR A 120 -9.63 3.02 2.12
N ALA A 121 -8.76 2.84 1.13
CA ALA A 121 -9.16 2.72 -0.27
C ALA A 121 -10.10 1.53 -0.50
N LEU A 122 -9.80 0.38 0.09
CA LEU A 122 -10.65 -0.81 0.00
C LEU A 122 -11.99 -0.63 0.73
N GLY A 123 -12.01 0.11 1.84
CA GLY A 123 -13.25 0.48 2.55
C GLY A 123 -14.17 1.36 1.69
N LEU A 124 -13.62 2.31 0.95
CA LEU A 124 -14.38 3.19 0.05
C LEU A 124 -14.89 2.46 -1.20
N LEU A 125 -14.04 1.64 -1.82
CA LEU A 125 -14.33 0.97 -3.09
C LEU A 125 -15.11 -0.34 -2.93
N GLY A 126 -14.98 -0.98 -1.79
CA GLY A 126 -15.28 -2.37 -1.61
C GLY A 126 -14.21 -3.28 -2.24
N LEU A 127 -14.11 -4.48 -1.70
CA LEU A 127 -13.06 -5.45 -2.05
C LEU A 127 -12.98 -5.78 -3.55
N ARG A 128 -14.14 -6.02 -4.19
CA ARG A 128 -14.19 -6.45 -5.60
C ARG A 128 -13.72 -5.34 -6.54
N GLU A 129 -14.19 -4.12 -6.36
CA GLU A 129 -13.81 -2.98 -7.19
C GLU A 129 -12.36 -2.59 -6.90
N GLY A 130 -11.93 -2.58 -5.64
CA GLY A 130 -10.53 -2.41 -5.26
C GLY A 130 -9.63 -3.42 -5.98
N ALA A 131 -9.91 -4.72 -5.87
CA ALA A 131 -9.13 -5.76 -6.53
C ALA A 131 -9.12 -5.59 -8.06
N ARG A 132 -10.23 -5.17 -8.67
CA ARG A 132 -10.32 -4.89 -10.11
C ARG A 132 -9.39 -3.74 -10.52
N ARG A 133 -9.38 -2.65 -9.78
CA ARG A 133 -8.56 -1.46 -10.07
C ARG A 133 -7.07 -1.73 -9.87
N PHE A 134 -6.72 -2.34 -8.75
CA PHE A 134 -5.31 -2.65 -8.46
C PHE A 134 -4.74 -3.77 -9.33
N SER A 135 -5.56 -4.68 -9.89
CA SER A 135 -5.07 -5.69 -10.83
C SER A 135 -4.56 -5.13 -12.16
N GLY A 136 -4.80 -3.85 -12.46
CA GLY A 136 -4.13 -3.12 -13.54
C GLY A 136 -2.68 -2.77 -13.24
N LEU A 137 -2.25 -2.86 -11.97
CA LEU A 137 -0.87 -2.58 -11.56
C LEU A 137 0.02 -3.82 -11.77
N ARG A 138 1.29 -3.55 -12.03
CA ARG A 138 2.34 -4.58 -12.08
C ARG A 138 3.02 -4.77 -10.73
N TYR A 139 3.17 -3.69 -9.97
CA TYR A 139 3.80 -3.66 -8.66
C TYR A 139 2.98 -2.86 -7.66
N LEU A 140 2.88 -3.40 -6.46
CA LEU A 140 2.33 -2.72 -5.30
C LEU A 140 3.37 -2.73 -4.18
N PHE A 141 3.68 -1.56 -3.64
CA PHE A 141 4.58 -1.36 -2.53
C PHE A 141 3.77 -0.90 -1.33
N LEU A 142 3.76 -1.69 -0.25
CA LEU A 142 2.99 -1.42 0.97
C LEU A 142 3.94 -1.16 2.13
N ASP A 143 3.96 0.07 2.62
CA ASP A 143 4.72 0.43 3.81
C ASP A 143 3.88 0.22 5.07
N GLU A 144 4.53 -0.06 6.20
CA GLU A 144 3.91 -0.19 7.52
C GLU A 144 2.79 -1.26 7.55
N PHE A 145 3.06 -2.43 7.00
CA PHE A 145 2.11 -3.53 6.94
C PHE A 145 1.93 -4.16 8.34
N GLU A 146 0.86 -3.77 9.03
CA GLU A 146 0.51 -4.21 10.38
C GLU A 146 -0.90 -4.80 10.38
N LEU A 147 -1.08 -6.02 10.89
CA LEU A 147 -2.36 -6.74 10.89
C LEU A 147 -3.00 -6.75 12.30
N ASP A 148 -3.02 -5.60 12.95
CA ASP A 148 -3.53 -5.47 14.33
C ASP A 148 -5.05 -5.62 14.44
N ASP A 149 -5.79 -5.28 13.37
CA ASP A 149 -7.24 -5.42 13.30
C ASP A 149 -7.63 -6.64 12.47
N PRO A 150 -8.37 -7.63 13.04
CA PRO A 150 -8.75 -8.84 12.33
C PRO A 150 -9.62 -8.59 11.07
N GLY A 151 -10.46 -7.56 11.07
CA GLY A 151 -11.30 -7.20 9.93
C GLY A 151 -10.46 -6.69 8.76
N ASN A 152 -9.52 -5.80 9.04
CA ASN A 152 -8.57 -5.29 8.06
C ASN A 152 -7.65 -6.41 7.56
N ALA A 153 -7.18 -7.28 8.45
CA ALA A 153 -6.35 -8.43 8.10
C ALA A 153 -7.06 -9.35 7.09
N GLN A 154 -8.31 -9.71 7.35
CA GLN A 154 -9.10 -10.56 6.46
C GLN A 154 -9.34 -9.87 5.10
N MET A 155 -9.72 -8.60 5.10
CA MET A 155 -9.96 -7.83 3.88
C MET A 155 -8.71 -7.75 3.00
N VAL A 156 -7.55 -7.41 3.60
CA VAL A 156 -6.29 -7.29 2.86
C VAL A 156 -5.79 -8.65 2.39
N THR A 157 -5.93 -9.71 3.17
CA THR A 157 -5.58 -11.08 2.75
C THR A 157 -6.37 -11.49 1.51
N HIS A 158 -7.68 -11.28 1.50
CA HIS A 158 -8.51 -11.56 0.32
C HIS A 158 -8.13 -10.69 -0.88
N PHE A 159 -7.86 -9.40 -0.65
CA PHE A 159 -7.40 -8.49 -1.70
C PHE A 159 -6.09 -8.97 -2.34
N LEU A 160 -5.10 -9.33 -1.51
CA LEU A 160 -3.80 -9.82 -1.99
C LEU A 160 -3.96 -11.12 -2.77
N ALA A 161 -4.74 -12.08 -2.28
CA ALA A 161 -5.03 -13.32 -3.00
C ALA A 161 -5.61 -13.04 -4.39
N LEU A 162 -6.68 -12.23 -4.48
CA LEU A 162 -7.34 -11.90 -5.74
C LEU A 162 -6.45 -11.16 -6.75
N THR A 163 -5.52 -10.34 -6.27
CA THR A 163 -4.69 -9.50 -7.13
C THR A 163 -3.38 -10.19 -7.51
N MET A 164 -2.77 -10.92 -6.60
CA MET A 164 -1.54 -11.68 -6.86
C MET A 164 -1.78 -12.84 -7.82
N ASP A 165 -2.93 -13.53 -7.73
CA ASP A 165 -3.33 -14.56 -8.70
C ASP A 165 -3.43 -14.01 -10.14
N ARG A 166 -3.68 -12.70 -10.28
CA ARG A 166 -3.69 -11.98 -11.57
C ARG A 166 -2.32 -11.44 -11.98
N GLY A 167 -1.28 -11.73 -11.20
CA GLY A 167 0.09 -11.37 -11.52
C GLY A 167 0.61 -10.08 -10.87
N LEU A 168 -0.13 -9.46 -9.94
CA LEU A 168 0.37 -8.34 -9.15
C LEU A 168 1.55 -8.82 -8.30
N ARG A 169 2.64 -8.07 -8.32
CA ARG A 169 3.82 -8.30 -7.48
C ARG A 169 3.79 -7.32 -6.30
N VAL A 170 3.96 -7.84 -5.09
CA VAL A 170 3.81 -7.05 -3.86
C VAL A 170 5.09 -7.05 -3.06
N ALA A 171 5.53 -5.87 -2.62
CA ALA A 171 6.59 -5.74 -1.61
C ALA A 171 6.05 -4.99 -0.41
N THR A 172 6.30 -5.50 0.79
CA THR A 172 5.82 -4.90 2.03
C THR A 172 6.93 -4.68 3.03
N THR A 173 6.74 -3.71 3.93
CA THR A 173 7.55 -3.53 5.14
C THR A 173 6.70 -3.70 6.38
N SER A 174 7.28 -4.23 7.45
CA SER A 174 6.63 -4.32 8.76
C SER A 174 7.65 -4.26 9.90
N ASN A 175 7.19 -3.91 11.09
CA ASN A 175 7.96 -4.07 12.32
C ASN A 175 7.73 -5.45 12.95
N THR A 176 6.73 -6.18 12.46
CA THR A 176 6.31 -7.49 12.96
C THR A 176 6.87 -8.59 12.07
N PRO A 177 7.55 -9.61 12.62
CA PRO A 177 8.02 -10.75 11.83
C PRO A 177 6.83 -11.58 11.30
N PRO A 178 6.95 -12.27 10.15
CA PRO A 178 5.84 -12.97 9.52
C PRO A 178 5.13 -14.00 10.41
N GLY A 179 5.87 -14.66 11.30
CA GLY A 179 5.29 -15.64 12.23
C GLY A 179 4.53 -15.06 13.42
N ALA A 180 4.53 -13.72 13.57
CA ALA A 180 3.81 -12.98 14.60
C ALA A 180 2.70 -12.08 14.02
N LEU A 181 2.47 -12.14 12.74
CA LEU A 181 1.29 -11.58 12.09
C LEU A 181 0.10 -12.45 12.48
N GLY A 182 -0.86 -11.91 13.22
CA GLY A 182 -2.01 -12.51 13.88
C GLY A 182 -2.78 -13.63 13.15
#